data_dea8f8b77fa1d815df99e866b2d6446f
#
_entry.id   dea8f8b77fa1d815df99e866b2d6446f
#
_cell.length_a   1.000
_cell.length_b   1.000
_cell.length_c   1.000
_cell.angle_alpha   90.00
_cell.angle_beta   90.00
_cell.angle_gamma   90.00
#
_symmetry.space_group_name_H-M   'P 1'
#
loop_
_entity.id
_entity.type
_entity.pdbx_description
1 polymer ?
#
loop_
_entity_poly.entity_id
_entity_poly.type
_entity_poly.pdbx_seq_one_letter_code
_entity_poly.pdbx_strand_id
1 'polypeptide(L)'
;SAPAAPALNLSQSAGRIDVHHHLSPPAWVAVARNRGIDGLAANWTVQKSLADMDKAGIATSMLSVTTPGVVFANQDVAAGRRLARECNEYGAKLVGDHRGRFGFFAAIPMYDVEGGLREIAYALDVLKADGIGLLTSYGDKWLGDPVFFPIMEELNRRKAVVYTHPTAANCCVNLQPGVQPVMIEFGTDTTRAIASILFTGNARRFRDIRWIFSHGGGTMPFLIERFVRNPILVPGSAPLFPEGVAAELRRFHYDTAQVANPAAMSALTKVVPVSQIVLGTDFPYRTAIDHVKGLRDCGVFNEADLRMIERDNALGLLPRLRA
;
A
#
# COMPACT_ATOMS: atom_id res chain seq x y z
N SER A 1 14.19 -32.64 23.03
CA SER A 1 14.61 -31.25 22.85
C SER A 1 14.72 -30.99 21.34
N ALA A 2 13.84 -30.14 20.83
CA ALA A 2 13.94 -29.66 19.46
C ALA A 2 15.23 -28.82 19.30
N PRO A 3 15.94 -28.91 18.17
CA PRO A 3 17.11 -28.06 17.95
C PRO A 3 16.67 -26.59 17.94
N ALA A 4 17.45 -25.75 18.63
CA ALA A 4 17.25 -24.32 18.62
C ALA A 4 17.35 -23.81 17.17
N ALA A 5 16.35 -23.03 16.73
CA ALA A 5 16.39 -22.39 15.42
C ALA A 5 17.68 -21.56 15.30
N PRO A 6 18.37 -21.60 14.15
CA PRO A 6 19.59 -20.82 13.95
C PRO A 6 19.28 -19.34 14.13
N ALA A 7 20.17 -18.62 14.82
CA ALA A 7 20.06 -17.19 15.00
C ALA A 7 19.95 -16.50 13.63
N LEU A 8 18.94 -15.63 13.45
CA LEU A 8 18.76 -14.86 12.23
C LEU A 8 20.02 -14.04 11.93
N ASN A 9 20.72 -14.38 10.87
CA ASN A 9 21.85 -13.57 10.42
C ASN A 9 21.31 -12.39 9.60
N LEU A 10 20.94 -11.31 10.28
CA LEU A 10 20.39 -10.09 9.68
C LEU A 10 21.40 -9.37 8.76
N SER A 11 22.71 -9.71 8.88
CA SER A 11 23.77 -9.07 8.10
C SER A 11 23.81 -9.49 6.62
N GLN A 12 23.18 -10.60 6.24
CA GLN A 12 23.17 -11.07 4.85
C GLN A 12 22.17 -10.35 3.94
N SER A 13 21.29 -9.50 4.47
CA SER A 13 20.31 -8.73 3.70
C SER A 13 20.42 -7.23 4.00
N ALA A 14 21.62 -6.70 4.07
CA ALA A 14 21.83 -5.25 4.15
C ALA A 14 21.15 -4.56 2.97
N GLY A 15 20.24 -3.63 3.27
CA GLY A 15 19.56 -2.83 2.24
C GLY A 15 18.10 -3.17 1.98
N ARG A 16 17.37 -3.80 2.93
CA ARG A 16 15.92 -4.02 2.81
C ARG A 16 15.16 -2.72 2.57
N ILE A 17 14.15 -2.79 1.74
CA ILE A 17 13.24 -1.68 1.42
C ILE A 17 11.83 -2.09 1.83
N ASP A 18 11.26 -1.35 2.77
CA ASP A 18 9.90 -1.51 3.26
C ASP A 18 8.98 -0.52 2.54
N VAL A 19 8.03 -1.02 1.74
CA VAL A 19 7.12 -0.16 0.96
C VAL A 19 5.84 0.18 1.71
N HIS A 20 5.62 -0.37 2.92
CA HIS A 20 4.42 -0.18 3.70
C HIS A 20 4.77 0.24 5.14
N HIS A 21 5.02 1.51 5.32
CA HIS A 21 5.42 2.10 6.60
C HIS A 21 4.70 3.41 6.81
N HIS A 22 4.01 3.54 7.93
CA HIS A 22 3.20 4.74 8.16
C HIS A 22 4.00 5.86 8.82
N LEU A 23 3.56 7.08 8.51
CA LEU A 23 3.93 8.28 9.25
C LEU A 23 2.68 8.95 9.80
N SER A 24 2.83 9.68 10.90
CA SER A 24 1.75 10.48 11.47
C SER A 24 2.26 11.91 11.70
N PRO A 25 2.11 12.79 10.70
CA PRO A 25 2.50 14.19 10.83
C PRO A 25 1.75 14.87 11.98
N PRO A 26 2.34 15.87 12.67
CA PRO A 26 1.69 16.58 13.78
C PRO A 26 0.32 17.14 13.41
N ALA A 27 0.17 17.70 12.21
CA ALA A 27 -1.13 18.20 11.71
C ALA A 27 -2.18 17.06 11.60
N TRP A 28 -1.78 15.91 11.09
CA TRP A 28 -2.65 14.73 11.01
C TRP A 28 -3.06 14.25 12.40
N VAL A 29 -2.09 14.14 13.33
CA VAL A 29 -2.35 13.73 14.72
C VAL A 29 -3.34 14.64 15.41
N ALA A 30 -3.23 15.96 15.21
CA ALA A 30 -4.15 16.94 15.79
C ALA A 30 -5.59 16.69 15.32
N VAL A 31 -5.79 16.50 14.00
CA VAL A 31 -7.12 16.23 13.43
C VAL A 31 -7.64 14.87 13.89
N ALA A 32 -6.80 13.84 13.88
CA ALA A 32 -7.16 12.48 14.27
C ALA A 32 -7.64 12.41 15.74
N ARG A 33 -6.89 12.98 16.67
CA ARG A 33 -7.26 13.03 18.09
C ARG A 33 -8.57 13.76 18.35
N ASN A 34 -8.79 14.89 17.69
CA ASN A 34 -10.05 15.64 17.79
C ASN A 34 -11.26 14.83 17.29
N ARG A 35 -11.04 13.73 16.58
CA ARG A 35 -12.05 12.81 16.07
C ARG A 35 -12.06 11.45 16.79
N GLY A 36 -11.38 11.35 17.92
CA GLY A 36 -11.31 10.16 18.74
C GLY A 36 -10.41 9.04 18.16
N ILE A 37 -9.58 9.36 17.16
CA ILE A 37 -8.59 8.43 16.62
C ILE A 37 -7.31 8.59 17.43
N ASP A 38 -7.04 7.63 18.26
CA ASP A 38 -5.84 7.56 19.10
C ASP A 38 -5.14 6.20 18.89
N GLY A 39 -4.13 5.91 19.68
CA GLY A 39 -3.42 4.64 19.63
C GLY A 39 -2.08 4.71 18.92
N LEU A 40 -1.71 3.62 18.24
CA LEU A 40 -0.36 3.46 17.69
C LEU A 40 0.03 4.53 16.68
N ALA A 41 -0.88 4.90 15.77
CA ALA A 41 -0.62 5.94 14.78
C ALA A 41 -0.47 7.31 15.43
N ALA A 42 -1.37 7.70 16.35
CA ALA A 42 -1.30 8.99 17.04
C ALA A 42 -0.08 9.13 17.96
N ASN A 43 0.53 8.03 18.37
CA ASN A 43 1.72 7.96 19.20
C ASN A 43 3.01 7.61 18.41
N TRP A 44 2.93 7.66 17.09
CA TRP A 44 4.08 7.49 16.22
C TRP A 44 5.12 8.60 16.39
N THR A 45 6.40 8.24 16.23
CA THR A 45 7.51 9.21 16.11
C THR A 45 8.54 8.69 15.11
N VAL A 46 9.29 9.60 14.51
CA VAL A 46 10.37 9.23 13.59
C VAL A 46 11.45 8.37 14.27
N GLN A 47 11.73 8.61 15.55
CA GLN A 47 12.69 7.83 16.34
C GLN A 47 12.24 6.38 16.51
N LYS A 48 10.93 6.17 16.74
CA LYS A 48 10.37 4.81 16.81
C LYS A 48 10.49 4.09 15.47
N SER A 49 10.23 4.77 14.35
CA SER A 49 10.44 4.22 13.01
C SER A 49 11.88 3.80 12.79
N LEU A 50 12.83 4.70 13.01
CA LEU A 50 14.25 4.41 12.83
C LEU A 50 14.72 3.24 13.69
N ALA A 51 14.31 3.20 14.96
CA ALA A 51 14.67 2.12 15.87
C ALA A 51 14.09 0.76 15.46
N ASP A 52 12.86 0.72 14.90
CA ASP A 52 12.25 -0.51 14.40
C ASP A 52 12.92 -0.97 13.10
N MET A 53 13.18 -0.06 12.18
CA MET A 53 13.93 -0.31 10.96
C MET A 53 15.32 -0.90 11.25
N ASP A 54 16.05 -0.31 12.20
CA ASP A 54 17.40 -0.77 12.57
C ASP A 54 17.37 -2.19 13.13
N LYS A 55 16.40 -2.53 13.97
CA LYS A 55 16.22 -3.88 14.51
C LYS A 55 15.98 -4.94 13.44
N ALA A 56 15.30 -4.56 12.36
CA ALA A 56 14.94 -5.46 11.25
C ALA A 56 15.92 -5.41 10.07
N GLY A 57 16.98 -4.58 10.12
CA GLY A 57 17.92 -4.38 9.02
C GLY A 57 17.28 -3.72 7.79
N ILE A 58 16.28 -2.86 8.00
CA ILE A 58 15.64 -2.08 6.94
C ILE A 58 16.48 -0.81 6.71
N ALA A 59 16.96 -0.67 5.48
CA ALA A 59 17.72 0.51 5.08
C ALA A 59 16.78 1.69 4.80
N THR A 60 15.72 1.45 4.04
CA THR A 60 14.79 2.50 3.59
C THR A 60 13.34 2.06 3.79
N SER A 61 12.52 2.93 4.35
CA SER A 61 11.05 2.75 4.43
C SER A 61 10.32 3.82 3.63
N MET A 62 9.28 3.41 2.92
CA MET A 62 8.38 4.29 2.18
C MET A 62 7.26 4.77 3.10
N LEU A 63 7.31 6.03 3.48
CA LEU A 63 6.34 6.62 4.39
C LEU A 63 5.01 6.90 3.69
N SER A 64 3.89 6.58 4.32
CA SER A 64 2.55 6.93 3.87
C SER A 64 1.62 7.25 5.04
N VAL A 65 0.65 8.15 4.84
CA VAL A 65 -0.36 8.43 5.85
C VAL A 65 -1.31 7.24 5.95
N THR A 66 -1.56 6.77 7.18
CA THR A 66 -2.48 5.65 7.43
C THR A 66 -3.95 6.02 7.23
N THR A 67 -4.85 5.04 7.27
CA THR A 67 -6.30 5.28 7.30
C THR A 67 -6.67 6.16 8.52
N PRO A 68 -7.60 7.11 8.39
CA PRO A 68 -8.47 7.41 7.25
C PRO A 68 -7.86 8.35 6.19
N GLY A 69 -6.53 8.44 6.09
CA GLY A 69 -5.86 9.31 5.14
C GLY A 69 -5.99 10.78 5.52
N VAL A 70 -6.12 11.66 4.52
CA VAL A 70 -6.27 13.11 4.70
C VAL A 70 -7.71 13.59 4.49
N VAL A 71 -8.65 12.66 4.30
CA VAL A 71 -10.06 12.93 4.04
C VAL A 71 -10.89 12.35 5.17
N PHE A 72 -11.17 13.17 6.16
CA PHE A 72 -12.03 12.80 7.28
C PHE A 72 -13.50 13.08 6.98
N ALA A 73 -14.40 12.28 7.56
CA ALA A 73 -15.83 12.50 7.43
C ALA A 73 -16.21 13.92 7.92
N ASN A 74 -17.11 14.57 7.20
CA ASN A 74 -17.58 15.94 7.50
C ASN A 74 -16.47 17.02 7.52
N GLN A 75 -15.36 16.77 6.83
CA GLN A 75 -14.29 17.74 6.66
C GLN A 75 -14.62 18.64 5.46
N ASP A 76 -14.38 19.96 5.61
CA ASP A 76 -14.49 20.84 4.46
C ASP A 76 -13.34 20.62 3.46
N VAL A 77 -13.61 20.94 2.19
CA VAL A 77 -12.66 20.71 1.08
C VAL A 77 -11.33 21.43 1.32
N ALA A 78 -11.37 22.67 1.82
CA ALA A 78 -10.16 23.45 2.06
C ALA A 78 -9.32 22.85 3.19
N ALA A 79 -9.93 22.33 4.25
CA ALA A 79 -9.22 21.63 5.31
C ALA A 79 -8.56 20.34 4.80
N GLY A 80 -9.23 19.58 3.92
CA GLY A 80 -8.64 18.40 3.28
C GLY A 80 -7.41 18.74 2.43
N ARG A 81 -7.49 19.82 1.64
CA ARG A 81 -6.34 20.34 0.86
C ARG A 81 -5.16 20.72 1.74
N ARG A 82 -5.42 21.50 2.81
CA ARG A 82 -4.36 21.92 3.75
C ARG A 82 -3.72 20.72 4.43
N LEU A 83 -4.51 19.79 4.93
CA LEU A 83 -3.99 18.60 5.60
C LEU A 83 -3.14 17.72 4.66
N ALA A 84 -3.57 17.51 3.42
CA ALA A 84 -2.77 16.80 2.42
C ALA A 84 -1.41 17.48 2.21
N ARG A 85 -1.41 18.81 2.00
CA ARG A 85 -0.21 19.60 1.82
C ARG A 85 0.75 19.49 3.01
N GLU A 86 0.27 19.72 4.22
CA GLU A 86 1.07 19.66 5.44
C GLU A 86 1.65 18.26 5.69
N CYS A 87 0.88 17.20 5.41
CA CYS A 87 1.35 15.84 5.51
C CYS A 87 2.47 15.54 4.50
N ASN A 88 2.32 15.97 3.26
CA ASN A 88 3.29 15.74 2.20
C ASN A 88 4.59 16.53 2.41
N GLU A 89 4.50 17.80 2.85
CA GLU A 89 5.66 18.60 3.21
C GLU A 89 6.43 18.01 4.39
N TYR A 90 5.70 17.48 5.38
CA TYR A 90 6.33 16.76 6.50
C TYR A 90 7.05 15.48 6.04
N GLY A 91 6.44 14.69 5.15
CA GLY A 91 7.08 13.53 4.54
C GLY A 91 8.36 13.89 3.79
N ALA A 92 8.30 14.91 2.94
CA ALA A 92 9.46 15.42 2.21
C ALA A 92 10.57 15.94 3.15
N LYS A 93 10.18 16.62 4.24
CA LYS A 93 11.13 17.04 5.28
C LYS A 93 11.87 15.85 5.89
N LEU A 94 11.16 14.79 6.26
CA LEU A 94 11.78 13.59 6.85
C LEU A 94 12.74 12.92 5.87
N VAL A 95 12.42 12.87 4.58
CA VAL A 95 13.34 12.37 3.53
C VAL A 95 14.62 13.20 3.49
N GLY A 96 14.52 14.53 3.59
CA GLY A 96 15.66 15.43 3.61
C GLY A 96 16.51 15.31 4.88
N ASP A 97 15.86 15.23 6.05
CA ASP A 97 16.52 15.15 7.36
C ASP A 97 17.21 13.80 7.57
N HIS A 98 16.69 12.71 6.99
CA HIS A 98 17.16 11.33 7.17
C HIS A 98 17.50 10.69 5.83
N ARG A 99 18.47 11.25 5.13
CA ARG A 99 18.86 10.83 3.78
C ARG A 99 19.12 9.32 3.70
N GLY A 100 18.50 8.68 2.70
CA GLY A 100 18.62 7.24 2.46
C GLY A 100 17.74 6.37 3.37
N ARG A 101 17.16 6.93 4.46
CA ARG A 101 16.33 6.15 5.38
C ARG A 101 14.84 6.18 4.99
N PHE A 102 14.39 7.21 4.30
CA PHE A 102 12.99 7.36 3.91
C PHE A 102 12.82 7.75 2.44
N GLY A 103 11.77 7.22 1.85
CA GLY A 103 11.03 7.78 0.74
C GLY A 103 9.59 8.05 1.17
N PHE A 104 8.71 8.55 0.31
CA PHE A 104 7.31 8.71 0.69
C PHE A 104 6.36 8.64 -0.49
N PHE A 105 5.15 8.13 -0.19
CA PHE A 105 3.98 8.19 -1.04
C PHE A 105 3.09 9.34 -0.57
N ALA A 106 2.85 10.32 -1.43
CA ALA A 106 2.09 11.50 -1.07
C ALA A 106 0.59 11.21 -0.98
N ALA A 107 -0.05 11.75 0.04
CA ALA A 107 -1.50 11.69 0.19
C ALA A 107 -2.18 12.79 -0.63
N ILE A 108 -3.36 12.51 -1.18
CA ILE A 108 -4.15 13.47 -1.96
C ILE A 108 -5.61 13.53 -1.48
N PRO A 109 -6.28 14.68 -1.60
CA PRO A 109 -7.67 14.85 -1.17
C PRO A 109 -8.64 14.31 -2.25
N MET A 110 -8.83 12.99 -2.32
CA MET A 110 -9.53 12.28 -3.39
C MET A 110 -10.98 12.73 -3.67
N TYR A 111 -11.70 13.27 -2.68
CA TYR A 111 -13.07 13.80 -2.92
C TYR A 111 -13.06 15.13 -3.68
N ASP A 112 -11.92 15.78 -3.79
CA ASP A 112 -11.72 17.05 -4.46
C ASP A 112 -10.78 16.84 -5.65
N VAL A 113 -11.37 16.54 -6.80
CA VAL A 113 -10.60 16.22 -8.02
C VAL A 113 -9.62 17.33 -8.37
N GLU A 114 -10.06 18.59 -8.33
CA GLU A 114 -9.20 19.74 -8.65
C GLU A 114 -8.05 19.91 -7.65
N GLY A 115 -8.34 19.80 -6.36
CA GLY A 115 -7.33 19.82 -5.30
C GLY A 115 -6.38 18.63 -5.40
N GLY A 116 -6.91 17.44 -5.71
CA GLY A 116 -6.12 16.23 -5.94
C GLY A 116 -5.12 16.37 -7.09
N LEU A 117 -5.56 16.90 -8.23
CA LEU A 117 -4.69 17.15 -9.39
C LEU A 117 -3.57 18.15 -9.07
N ARG A 118 -3.90 19.24 -8.35
CA ARG A 118 -2.89 20.21 -7.91
C ARG A 118 -1.89 19.58 -6.93
N GLU A 119 -2.38 18.76 -6.01
CA GLU A 119 -1.52 18.12 -5.01
C GLU A 119 -0.62 17.05 -5.64
N ILE A 120 -1.10 16.28 -6.63
CA ILE A 120 -0.27 15.35 -7.41
C ILE A 120 0.88 16.09 -8.07
N ALA A 121 0.59 17.21 -8.75
CA ALA A 121 1.63 18.00 -9.41
C ALA A 121 2.65 18.53 -8.38
N TYR A 122 2.20 19.10 -7.28
CA TYR A 122 3.09 19.62 -6.24
C TYR A 122 3.94 18.52 -5.60
N ALA A 123 3.33 17.42 -5.23
CA ALA A 123 4.04 16.31 -4.56
C ALA A 123 5.12 15.70 -5.47
N LEU A 124 4.79 15.43 -6.74
CA LEU A 124 5.72 14.79 -7.65
C LEU A 124 6.76 15.75 -8.25
N ASP A 125 6.35 16.99 -8.58
CA ASP A 125 7.21 17.95 -9.28
C ASP A 125 8.05 18.81 -8.33
N VAL A 126 7.51 19.18 -7.15
CA VAL A 126 8.19 20.05 -6.18
C VAL A 126 8.79 19.24 -5.04
N LEU A 127 7.99 18.43 -4.35
CA LEU A 127 8.45 17.67 -3.18
C LEU A 127 9.23 16.41 -3.56
N LYS A 128 9.20 16.00 -4.85
CA LYS A 128 9.87 14.80 -5.35
C LYS A 128 9.43 13.51 -4.63
N ALA A 129 8.12 13.41 -4.35
CA ALA A 129 7.55 12.18 -3.83
C ALA A 129 7.84 10.99 -4.75
N ASP A 130 7.98 9.80 -4.18
CA ASP A 130 8.28 8.58 -4.93
C ASP A 130 7.05 7.99 -5.64
N GLY A 131 5.87 8.42 -5.24
CA GLY A 131 4.58 8.03 -5.77
C GLY A 131 3.44 8.63 -4.97
N ILE A 132 2.25 8.10 -5.19
CA ILE A 132 1.01 8.56 -4.53
C ILE A 132 0.44 7.42 -3.67
N GLY A 133 0.05 7.75 -2.44
CA GLY A 133 -0.66 6.87 -1.53
C GLY A 133 -2.17 7.11 -1.59
N LEU A 134 -2.93 6.07 -1.91
CA LEU A 134 -4.38 6.11 -1.95
C LEU A 134 -4.98 5.14 -0.93
N LEU A 135 -6.18 5.44 -0.43
CA LEU A 135 -7.00 4.43 0.23
C LEU A 135 -7.71 3.56 -0.84
N THR A 136 -8.06 2.34 -0.46
CA THR A 136 -8.78 1.40 -1.33
C THR A 136 -10.17 1.86 -1.72
N SER A 137 -10.81 2.66 -0.84
CA SER A 137 -12.11 3.26 -1.09
C SER A 137 -12.25 4.63 -0.42
N TYR A 138 -13.17 5.42 -0.92
CA TYR A 138 -13.55 6.73 -0.42
C TYR A 138 -15.08 6.77 -0.32
N GLY A 139 -15.61 6.70 0.90
CA GLY A 139 -17.02 6.40 1.12
C GLY A 139 -17.37 4.99 0.64
N ASP A 140 -18.32 4.88 -0.29
CA ASP A 140 -18.69 3.62 -0.96
C ASP A 140 -18.26 3.61 -2.44
N LYS A 141 -17.16 4.28 -2.76
CA LYS A 141 -16.56 4.35 -4.10
C LYS A 141 -15.16 3.79 -4.07
N TRP A 142 -14.92 2.75 -4.87
CA TRP A 142 -13.60 2.15 -5.05
C TRP A 142 -12.85 2.79 -6.21
N LEU A 143 -11.57 2.54 -6.32
CA LEU A 143 -10.65 3.23 -7.21
C LEU A 143 -10.96 3.08 -8.71
N GLY A 144 -11.82 2.15 -9.09
CA GLY A 144 -12.36 2.02 -10.45
C GLY A 144 -13.58 2.90 -10.74
N ASP A 145 -14.12 3.64 -9.76
CA ASP A 145 -15.28 4.51 -9.97
C ASP A 145 -14.94 5.66 -10.95
N PRO A 146 -15.82 5.95 -11.92
CA PRO A 146 -15.60 7.02 -12.90
C PRO A 146 -15.34 8.40 -12.30
N VAL A 147 -15.80 8.68 -11.09
CA VAL A 147 -15.55 9.96 -10.41
C VAL A 147 -14.04 10.23 -10.21
N PHE A 148 -13.22 9.18 -10.13
CA PHE A 148 -11.77 9.29 -9.97
C PHE A 148 -10.99 9.29 -11.30
N PHE A 149 -11.65 9.17 -12.45
CA PHE A 149 -10.97 9.11 -13.75
C PHE A 149 -9.99 10.25 -14.01
N PRO A 150 -10.31 11.53 -13.71
CA PRO A 150 -9.33 12.60 -13.93
C PRO A 150 -8.04 12.42 -13.11
N ILE A 151 -8.16 11.92 -11.88
CA ILE A 151 -6.99 11.57 -11.04
C ILE A 151 -6.21 10.40 -11.66
N MET A 152 -6.91 9.33 -12.06
CA MET A 152 -6.26 8.16 -12.68
C MET A 152 -5.59 8.52 -14.01
N GLU A 153 -6.17 9.40 -14.81
CA GLU A 153 -5.60 9.87 -16.05
C GLU A 153 -4.28 10.63 -15.84
N GLU A 154 -4.23 11.51 -14.85
CA GLU A 154 -3.00 12.22 -14.47
C GLU A 154 -1.93 11.28 -13.91
N LEU A 155 -2.30 10.33 -13.06
CA LEU A 155 -1.38 9.31 -12.54
C LEU A 155 -0.83 8.43 -13.67
N ASN A 156 -1.68 8.06 -14.62
CA ASN A 156 -1.28 7.29 -15.80
C ASN A 156 -0.32 8.08 -16.70
N ARG A 157 -0.64 9.35 -16.98
CA ARG A 157 0.22 10.24 -17.80
C ARG A 157 1.62 10.36 -17.18
N ARG A 158 1.70 10.37 -15.85
CA ARG A 158 2.97 10.45 -15.11
C ARG A 158 3.66 9.10 -14.92
N LYS A 159 3.04 7.98 -15.31
CA LYS A 159 3.50 6.61 -15.03
C LYS A 159 3.81 6.42 -13.55
N ALA A 160 2.95 6.98 -12.71
CA ALA A 160 3.16 7.06 -11.28
C ALA A 160 3.15 5.68 -10.63
N VAL A 161 3.93 5.51 -9.57
CA VAL A 161 3.73 4.44 -8.59
C VAL A 161 2.57 4.85 -7.69
N VAL A 162 1.59 3.96 -7.54
CA VAL A 162 0.44 4.16 -6.67
C VAL A 162 0.38 3.03 -5.65
N TYR A 163 0.62 3.42 -4.42
CA TYR A 163 0.47 2.55 -3.26
C TYR A 163 -0.95 2.65 -2.73
N THR A 164 -1.57 1.53 -2.36
CA THR A 164 -2.92 1.51 -1.80
C THR A 164 -2.93 0.96 -0.38
N HIS A 165 -3.62 1.63 0.52
CA HIS A 165 -3.86 1.17 1.89
C HIS A 165 -5.35 0.91 2.11
N PRO A 166 -5.75 -0.20 2.78
CA PRO A 166 -7.15 -0.48 3.03
C PRO A 166 -7.78 0.48 4.02
N THR A 167 -9.09 0.55 3.92
CA THR A 167 -9.99 1.16 4.89
C THR A 167 -11.26 0.32 4.98
N ALA A 168 -12.15 0.63 5.90
CA ALA A 168 -13.51 0.09 5.86
C ALA A 168 -14.42 1.04 5.07
N ALA A 169 -15.01 0.56 3.97
CA ALA A 169 -16.02 1.33 3.25
C ALA A 169 -17.24 1.63 4.14
N ASN A 170 -17.94 2.71 3.88
CA ASN A 170 -19.08 3.15 4.72
C ASN A 170 -20.16 2.07 4.88
N CYS A 171 -20.43 1.29 3.82
CA CYS A 171 -21.37 0.16 3.85
C CYS A 171 -21.00 -0.91 4.89
N CYS A 172 -19.72 -0.94 5.29
CA CYS A 172 -19.18 -2.13 5.90
C CYS A 172 -18.60 -1.87 7.31
N VAL A 173 -18.76 -0.65 7.80
CA VAL A 173 -18.40 -0.28 9.17
C VAL A 173 -19.40 -0.92 10.14
N ASN A 174 -18.89 -1.61 11.17
CA ASN A 174 -19.70 -2.23 12.23
C ASN A 174 -20.71 -3.30 11.74
N LEU A 175 -20.43 -4.00 10.65
CA LEU A 175 -21.28 -5.08 10.17
C LEU A 175 -21.44 -6.21 11.18
N GLN A 176 -20.39 -6.52 11.92
CA GLN A 176 -20.41 -7.53 12.95
C GLN A 176 -20.01 -6.94 14.31
N PRO A 177 -20.93 -6.87 15.28
CA PRO A 177 -20.62 -6.39 16.63
C PRO A 177 -19.46 -7.17 17.25
N GLY A 178 -18.49 -6.45 17.81
CA GLY A 178 -17.32 -7.04 18.46
C GLY A 178 -16.18 -7.49 17.53
N VAL A 179 -16.35 -7.40 16.22
CA VAL A 179 -15.30 -7.68 15.23
C VAL A 179 -14.74 -6.36 14.71
N GLN A 180 -13.46 -6.13 14.96
CA GLN A 180 -12.79 -4.92 14.45
C GLN A 180 -12.69 -4.96 12.94
N PRO A 181 -12.93 -3.84 12.21
CA PRO A 181 -12.87 -3.79 10.75
C PRO A 181 -11.53 -4.30 10.17
N VAL A 182 -10.43 -4.11 10.88
CA VAL A 182 -9.10 -4.59 10.47
C VAL A 182 -9.05 -6.11 10.29
N MET A 183 -9.90 -6.86 10.97
CA MET A 183 -9.91 -8.34 10.92
C MET A 183 -10.45 -8.91 9.61
N ILE A 184 -11.43 -8.23 9.01
CA ILE A 184 -12.14 -8.71 7.81
C ILE A 184 -12.14 -7.64 6.71
N GLU A 185 -12.56 -6.42 7.06
CA GLU A 185 -12.86 -5.41 6.04
C GLU A 185 -11.61 -4.93 5.30
N PHE A 186 -10.46 -4.82 5.95
CA PHE A 186 -9.24 -4.35 5.30
C PHE A 186 -8.79 -5.27 4.15
N GLY A 187 -8.77 -6.59 4.39
CA GLY A 187 -8.47 -7.55 3.32
C GLY A 187 -9.55 -7.56 2.24
N THR A 188 -10.80 -7.44 2.64
CA THR A 188 -11.95 -7.43 1.73
C THR A 188 -11.97 -6.15 0.89
N ASP A 189 -11.68 -4.99 1.47
CA ASP A 189 -11.68 -3.71 0.75
C ASP A 189 -10.53 -3.60 -0.25
N THR A 190 -9.34 -4.12 0.09
CA THR A 190 -8.25 -4.28 -0.88
C THR A 190 -8.69 -5.13 -2.08
N THR A 191 -9.38 -6.24 -1.82
CA THR A 191 -9.93 -7.11 -2.88
C THR A 191 -10.96 -6.38 -3.74
N ARG A 192 -11.86 -5.60 -3.13
CA ARG A 192 -12.84 -4.78 -3.86
C ARG A 192 -12.16 -3.71 -4.73
N ALA A 193 -11.10 -3.08 -4.24
CA ALA A 193 -10.33 -2.10 -5.02
C ALA A 193 -9.69 -2.75 -6.25
N ILE A 194 -9.06 -3.91 -6.12
CA ILE A 194 -8.52 -4.68 -7.24
C ILE A 194 -9.62 -5.05 -8.24
N ALA A 195 -10.73 -5.60 -7.75
CA ALA A 195 -11.87 -5.96 -8.58
C ALA A 195 -12.45 -4.74 -9.32
N SER A 196 -12.60 -3.61 -8.62
CA SER A 196 -13.05 -2.35 -9.19
C SER A 196 -12.16 -1.88 -10.34
N ILE A 197 -10.84 -1.85 -10.15
CA ILE A 197 -9.88 -1.43 -11.19
C ILE A 197 -9.92 -2.38 -12.39
N LEU A 198 -9.99 -3.69 -12.17
CA LEU A 198 -10.02 -4.68 -13.23
C LEU A 198 -11.32 -4.62 -14.03
N PHE A 199 -12.46 -4.78 -13.34
CA PHE A 199 -13.72 -5.08 -14.00
C PHE A 199 -14.46 -3.85 -14.51
N THR A 200 -14.04 -2.62 -14.14
CA THR A 200 -14.46 -1.38 -14.81
C THR A 200 -13.61 -1.02 -16.03
N GLY A 201 -12.55 -1.80 -16.30
CA GLY A 201 -11.62 -1.56 -17.41
C GLY A 201 -10.52 -0.55 -17.11
N ASN A 202 -10.42 -0.04 -15.88
CA ASN A 202 -9.40 0.94 -15.50
C ASN A 202 -7.98 0.39 -15.63
N ALA A 203 -7.76 -0.89 -15.31
CA ALA A 203 -6.47 -1.53 -15.47
C ALA A 203 -5.96 -1.46 -16.93
N ARG A 204 -6.88 -1.57 -17.90
CA ARG A 204 -6.58 -1.43 -19.32
C ARG A 204 -6.46 0.02 -19.77
N ARG A 205 -7.37 0.88 -19.30
CA ARG A 205 -7.42 2.31 -19.68
C ARG A 205 -6.21 3.07 -19.17
N PHE A 206 -5.80 2.79 -17.93
CA PHE A 206 -4.73 3.49 -17.23
C PHE A 206 -3.53 2.55 -17.01
N ARG A 207 -3.03 1.99 -18.09
CA ARG A 207 -2.07 0.87 -18.11
C ARG A 207 -0.68 1.22 -17.57
N ASP A 208 -0.33 2.50 -17.57
CA ASP A 208 0.99 2.96 -17.13
C ASP A 208 1.08 3.23 -15.62
N ILE A 209 -0.04 3.17 -14.89
CA ILE A 209 -0.02 3.22 -13.42
C ILE A 209 0.64 1.95 -12.88
N ARG A 210 1.63 2.11 -12.01
CA ARG A 210 2.33 1.00 -11.34
C ARG A 210 1.75 0.82 -9.94
N TRP A 211 0.86 -0.15 -9.81
CA TRP A 211 0.13 -0.40 -8.57
C TRP A 211 0.91 -1.24 -7.58
N ILE A 212 0.84 -0.86 -6.28
CA ILE A 212 1.21 -1.67 -5.12
C ILE A 212 -0.03 -1.83 -4.26
N PHE A 213 -0.54 -3.05 -4.16
CA PHE A 213 -1.66 -3.38 -3.28
C PHE A 213 -1.14 -3.94 -1.97
N SER A 214 -1.64 -3.40 -0.85
CA SER A 214 -1.24 -3.85 0.47
C SER A 214 -1.81 -5.23 0.84
N HIS A 215 -1.18 -5.84 1.84
CA HIS A 215 -1.60 -7.09 2.47
C HIS A 215 -1.80 -8.24 1.47
N GLY A 216 -0.85 -8.42 0.54
CA GLY A 216 -0.91 -9.50 -0.44
C GLY A 216 -2.09 -9.43 -1.41
N GLY A 217 -2.70 -8.24 -1.58
CA GLY A 217 -3.93 -8.09 -2.37
C GLY A 217 -5.20 -8.52 -1.62
N GLY A 218 -5.14 -8.59 -0.29
CA GLY A 218 -6.26 -8.97 0.56
C GLY A 218 -6.68 -10.42 0.38
N THR A 219 -7.98 -10.66 0.16
CA THR A 219 -8.53 -12.00 -0.07
C THR A 219 -8.52 -12.41 -1.55
N MET A 220 -8.01 -11.56 -2.45
CA MET A 220 -8.00 -11.82 -3.90
C MET A 220 -7.34 -13.15 -4.27
N PRO A 221 -6.18 -13.56 -3.71
CA PRO A 221 -5.58 -14.85 -4.06
C PRO A 221 -6.48 -16.04 -3.77
N PHE A 222 -7.26 -15.99 -2.70
CA PHE A 222 -8.22 -17.04 -2.38
C PHE A 222 -9.43 -17.04 -3.34
N LEU A 223 -9.82 -15.87 -3.87
CA LEU A 223 -10.95 -15.68 -4.77
C LEU A 223 -10.57 -15.80 -6.26
N ILE A 224 -9.35 -16.20 -6.58
CA ILE A 224 -8.82 -16.13 -7.96
C ILE A 224 -9.71 -16.80 -8.99
N GLU A 225 -10.31 -17.94 -8.67
CA GLU A 225 -11.19 -18.67 -9.60
C GLU A 225 -12.41 -17.81 -9.99
N ARG A 226 -12.95 -17.01 -9.07
CA ARG A 226 -14.07 -16.10 -9.36
C ARG A 226 -13.64 -14.94 -10.26
N PHE A 227 -12.41 -14.44 -10.08
CA PHE A 227 -11.83 -13.37 -10.88
C PHE A 227 -11.62 -13.82 -12.33
N VAL A 228 -10.96 -14.97 -12.55
CA VAL A 228 -10.65 -15.45 -13.89
C VAL A 228 -11.89 -15.86 -14.68
N ARG A 229 -12.99 -16.17 -14.00
CA ARG A 229 -14.28 -16.50 -14.62
C ARG A 229 -15.13 -15.25 -14.98
N ASN A 230 -14.70 -14.05 -14.62
CA ASN A 230 -15.48 -12.85 -14.92
C ASN A 230 -15.87 -12.71 -16.41
N PRO A 231 -14.96 -12.95 -17.40
CA PRO A 231 -15.33 -12.87 -18.82
C PRO A 231 -16.41 -13.87 -19.25
N ILE A 232 -16.59 -14.96 -18.52
CA ILE A 232 -17.64 -15.96 -18.75
C ILE A 232 -18.96 -15.50 -18.12
N LEU A 233 -18.86 -14.97 -16.89
CA LEU A 233 -20.05 -14.58 -16.10
C LEU A 233 -20.66 -13.25 -16.54
N VAL A 234 -19.84 -12.38 -17.10
CA VAL A 234 -20.23 -11.05 -17.58
C VAL A 234 -19.94 -10.95 -19.08
N PRO A 235 -20.91 -11.31 -19.93
CA PRO A 235 -20.75 -11.18 -21.37
C PRO A 235 -20.35 -9.76 -21.78
N GLY A 236 -19.36 -9.62 -22.66
CA GLY A 236 -18.84 -8.33 -23.10
C GLY A 236 -17.64 -7.80 -22.30
N SER A 237 -17.29 -8.40 -21.16
CA SER A 237 -16.08 -8.00 -20.42
C SER A 237 -14.78 -8.61 -20.96
N ALA A 238 -14.85 -9.65 -21.78
CA ALA A 238 -13.68 -10.32 -22.37
C ALA A 238 -12.68 -9.37 -23.07
N PRO A 239 -13.10 -8.32 -23.81
CA PRO A 239 -12.19 -7.35 -24.42
C PRO A 239 -11.34 -6.56 -23.41
N LEU A 240 -11.74 -6.51 -22.14
CA LEU A 240 -10.95 -5.87 -21.08
C LEU A 240 -9.69 -6.69 -20.74
N PHE A 241 -9.68 -7.98 -21.06
CA PHE A 241 -8.67 -8.94 -20.65
C PHE A 241 -8.15 -9.78 -21.83
N PRO A 242 -7.47 -9.15 -22.81
CA PRO A 242 -7.04 -9.86 -24.03
C PRO A 242 -6.08 -11.03 -23.74
N GLU A 243 -5.31 -10.95 -22.67
CA GLU A 243 -4.39 -12.00 -22.19
C GLU A 243 -4.93 -12.73 -20.95
N GLY A 244 -6.21 -12.47 -20.60
CA GLY A 244 -6.88 -13.02 -19.42
C GLY A 244 -6.67 -12.20 -18.15
N VAL A 245 -7.60 -12.37 -17.20
CA VAL A 245 -7.61 -11.64 -15.90
C VAL A 245 -6.33 -11.94 -15.10
N ALA A 246 -5.84 -13.15 -15.13
CA ALA A 246 -4.61 -13.51 -14.42
C ALA A 246 -3.38 -12.75 -14.94
N ALA A 247 -3.32 -12.44 -16.23
CA ALA A 247 -2.24 -11.64 -16.81
C ALA A 247 -2.28 -10.19 -16.28
N GLU A 248 -3.47 -9.60 -16.15
CA GLU A 248 -3.59 -8.26 -15.56
C GLU A 248 -3.20 -8.23 -14.08
N LEU A 249 -3.59 -9.23 -13.29
CA LEU A 249 -3.19 -9.36 -11.89
C LEU A 249 -1.65 -9.45 -11.73
N ARG A 250 -0.96 -10.11 -12.65
CA ARG A 250 0.51 -10.24 -12.66
C ARG A 250 1.24 -8.94 -13.01
N ARG A 251 0.55 -7.89 -13.38
CA ARG A 251 1.13 -6.57 -13.62
C ARG A 251 1.17 -5.70 -12.36
N PHE A 252 0.39 -6.05 -11.35
CA PHE A 252 0.35 -5.35 -10.08
C PHE A 252 1.42 -5.88 -9.13
N HIS A 253 1.83 -5.04 -8.18
CA HIS A 253 2.68 -5.46 -7.09
C HIS A 253 1.87 -5.59 -5.80
N TYR A 254 2.34 -6.43 -4.91
CA TYR A 254 1.65 -6.79 -3.67
C TYR A 254 2.64 -6.78 -2.52
N ASP A 255 2.33 -6.05 -1.45
CA ASP A 255 3.21 -6.06 -0.29
C ASP A 255 2.92 -7.23 0.67
N THR A 256 3.84 -7.46 1.58
CA THR A 256 3.77 -8.60 2.51
C THR A 256 3.26 -8.22 3.90
N ALA A 257 2.89 -6.95 4.12
CA ALA A 257 2.40 -6.50 5.41
C ALA A 257 1.21 -7.34 5.88
N GLN A 258 1.22 -7.75 7.15
CA GLN A 258 0.20 -8.57 7.83
C GLN A 258 -0.05 -9.96 7.23
N VAL A 259 0.62 -10.33 6.12
CA VAL A 259 0.41 -11.63 5.43
C VAL A 259 1.69 -12.47 5.30
N ALA A 260 2.77 -12.11 6.00
CA ALA A 260 4.03 -12.86 6.02
C ALA A 260 3.87 -14.18 6.81
N ASN A 261 3.09 -15.12 6.26
CA ASN A 261 2.81 -16.43 6.83
C ASN A 261 2.65 -17.48 5.73
N PRO A 262 2.75 -18.80 6.04
CA PRO A 262 2.73 -19.86 5.04
C PRO A 262 1.49 -19.89 4.17
N ALA A 263 0.30 -19.68 4.75
CA ALA A 263 -0.97 -19.79 4.03
C ALA A 263 -1.13 -18.67 3.00
N ALA A 264 -0.92 -17.42 3.41
CA ALA A 264 -1.10 -16.26 2.54
C ALA A 264 -0.02 -16.22 1.45
N MET A 265 1.25 -16.46 1.80
CA MET A 265 2.34 -16.42 0.82
C MET A 265 2.23 -17.56 -0.19
N SER A 266 1.85 -18.78 0.23
CA SER A 266 1.58 -19.87 -0.70
C SER A 266 0.43 -19.55 -1.66
N ALA A 267 -0.66 -18.94 -1.18
CA ALA A 267 -1.77 -18.56 -2.04
C ALA A 267 -1.34 -17.48 -3.05
N LEU A 268 -0.63 -16.44 -2.59
CA LEU A 268 -0.21 -15.33 -3.45
C LEU A 268 0.74 -15.80 -4.57
N THR A 269 1.73 -16.65 -4.25
CA THR A 269 2.70 -17.18 -5.24
C THR A 269 2.09 -18.11 -6.29
N LYS A 270 0.87 -18.62 -6.09
CA LYS A 270 0.11 -19.35 -7.13
C LYS A 270 -0.59 -18.40 -8.11
N VAL A 271 -0.74 -17.14 -7.76
CA VAL A 271 -1.41 -16.13 -8.61
C VAL A 271 -0.40 -15.25 -9.34
N VAL A 272 0.65 -14.81 -8.63
CA VAL A 272 1.64 -13.87 -9.17
C VAL A 272 3.07 -14.36 -8.97
N PRO A 273 4.01 -14.00 -9.86
CA PRO A 273 5.41 -14.35 -9.68
C PRO A 273 6.04 -13.56 -8.53
N VAL A 274 7.11 -14.08 -7.96
CA VAL A 274 7.87 -13.44 -6.86
C VAL A 274 8.32 -12.02 -7.22
N SER A 275 8.59 -11.75 -8.49
CA SER A 275 8.96 -10.42 -8.99
C SER A 275 7.90 -9.32 -8.74
N GLN A 276 6.68 -9.72 -8.41
CA GLN A 276 5.56 -8.81 -8.08
C GLN A 276 5.28 -8.70 -6.58
N ILE A 277 6.11 -9.32 -5.74
CA ILE A 277 5.96 -9.27 -4.29
C ILE A 277 7.04 -8.33 -3.72
N VAL A 278 6.65 -7.42 -2.84
CA VAL A 278 7.54 -6.44 -2.20
C VAL A 278 7.37 -6.48 -0.68
N LEU A 279 8.43 -6.22 0.06
CA LEU A 279 8.38 -6.19 1.52
C LEU A 279 7.54 -5.01 2.01
N GLY A 280 6.57 -5.28 2.88
CA GLY A 280 5.81 -4.32 3.65
C GLY A 280 5.73 -4.74 5.11
N THR A 281 5.72 -3.78 6.05
CA THR A 281 5.71 -4.07 7.49
C THR A 281 4.48 -3.57 8.23
N ASP A 282 3.78 -2.58 7.70
CA ASP A 282 2.63 -1.95 8.35
C ASP A 282 2.97 -1.32 9.72
N PHE A 283 4.24 -0.88 9.89
CA PHE A 283 4.62 -0.14 11.11
C PHE A 283 3.80 1.17 11.21
N PRO A 284 3.24 1.55 12.36
CA PRO A 284 3.52 1.05 13.72
C PRO A 284 2.57 -0.05 14.22
N TYR A 285 1.69 -0.60 13.38
CA TYR A 285 0.69 -1.58 13.81
C TYR A 285 1.32 -2.95 14.11
N ARG A 286 2.43 -3.25 13.45
CA ARG A 286 3.25 -4.42 13.70
C ARG A 286 4.72 -4.08 13.50
N THR A 287 5.63 -4.83 14.15
CA THR A 287 7.07 -4.58 14.04
C THR A 287 7.63 -5.09 12.72
N ALA A 288 8.65 -4.42 12.20
CA ALA A 288 9.30 -4.84 10.97
C ALA A 288 10.00 -6.20 11.13
N ILE A 289 10.55 -6.49 12.30
CA ILE A 289 11.22 -7.77 12.57
C ILE A 289 10.27 -8.95 12.47
N ASP A 290 9.00 -8.79 12.86
CA ASP A 290 7.99 -9.86 12.75
C ASP A 290 7.72 -10.24 11.30
N HIS A 291 7.69 -9.25 10.39
CA HIS A 291 7.48 -9.47 8.96
C HIS A 291 8.70 -10.11 8.31
N VAL A 292 9.90 -9.62 8.59
CA VAL A 292 11.15 -10.20 8.07
C VAL A 292 11.28 -11.64 8.52
N LYS A 293 11.02 -11.94 9.80
CA LYS A 293 11.01 -13.31 10.31
C LYS A 293 9.90 -14.15 9.67
N GLY A 294 8.69 -13.62 9.62
CA GLY A 294 7.55 -14.31 9.02
C GLY A 294 7.79 -14.74 7.58
N LEU A 295 8.41 -13.89 6.75
CA LEU A 295 8.78 -14.24 5.38
C LEU A 295 9.81 -15.36 5.31
N ARG A 296 10.82 -15.34 6.19
CA ARG A 296 11.85 -16.39 6.25
C ARG A 296 11.31 -17.71 6.77
N ASP A 297 10.49 -17.64 7.81
CA ASP A 297 9.96 -18.81 8.51
C ASP A 297 8.76 -19.44 7.78
N CYS A 298 8.16 -18.77 6.79
CA CYS A 298 6.98 -19.28 6.09
C CYS A 298 7.26 -20.50 5.19
N GLY A 299 8.53 -20.77 4.85
CA GLY A 299 8.92 -21.95 4.07
C GLY A 299 8.50 -21.91 2.58
N VAL A 300 8.08 -20.74 2.08
CA VAL A 300 7.62 -20.56 0.68
C VAL A 300 8.74 -20.08 -0.22
N PHE A 301 9.69 -19.32 0.31
CA PHE A 301 10.71 -18.59 -0.43
C PHE A 301 12.11 -19.15 -0.18
N ASN A 302 12.92 -19.23 -1.22
CA ASN A 302 14.34 -19.44 -1.11
C ASN A 302 15.09 -18.10 -0.90
N GLU A 303 16.42 -18.13 -0.67
CA GLU A 303 17.21 -16.91 -0.42
C GLU A 303 17.22 -15.92 -1.61
N ALA A 304 17.11 -16.42 -2.84
CA ALA A 304 17.01 -15.54 -4.02
C ALA A 304 15.67 -14.84 -4.07
N ASP A 305 14.58 -15.54 -3.79
CA ASP A 305 13.23 -14.98 -3.70
C ASP A 305 13.15 -13.93 -2.59
N LEU A 306 13.71 -14.24 -1.41
CA LEU A 306 13.73 -13.30 -0.28
C LEU A 306 14.46 -12.03 -0.64
N ARG A 307 15.61 -12.10 -1.31
CA ARG A 307 16.34 -10.91 -1.77
C ARG A 307 15.54 -10.08 -2.75
N MET A 308 14.83 -10.73 -3.68
CA MET A 308 13.93 -10.05 -4.60
C MET A 308 12.82 -9.31 -3.84
N ILE A 309 12.13 -9.97 -2.91
CA ILE A 309 11.02 -9.42 -2.13
C ILE A 309 11.50 -8.29 -1.21
N GLU A 310 12.60 -8.54 -0.49
CA GLU A 310 13.13 -7.63 0.52
C GLU A 310 13.77 -6.36 -0.08
N ARG A 311 14.13 -6.38 -1.40
CA ARG A 311 14.90 -5.26 -1.98
C ARG A 311 14.68 -5.06 -3.48
N ASP A 312 15.03 -6.04 -4.31
CA ASP A 312 15.28 -5.81 -5.74
C ASP A 312 14.01 -5.41 -6.51
N ASN A 313 12.86 -5.97 -6.14
CA ASN A 313 11.56 -5.63 -6.74
C ASN A 313 11.18 -4.17 -6.43
N ALA A 314 11.39 -3.72 -5.19
CA ALA A 314 11.14 -2.33 -4.81
C ALA A 314 12.07 -1.36 -5.55
N LEU A 315 13.35 -1.70 -5.75
CA LEU A 315 14.28 -0.90 -6.57
C LEU A 315 13.85 -0.82 -8.04
N GLY A 316 13.18 -1.85 -8.56
CA GLY A 316 12.57 -1.83 -9.89
C GLY A 316 11.45 -0.81 -10.01
N LEU A 317 10.64 -0.66 -8.95
CA LEU A 317 9.52 0.28 -8.90
C LEU A 317 9.95 1.71 -8.58
N LEU A 318 10.93 1.89 -7.72
CA LEU A 318 11.33 3.15 -7.09
C LEU A 318 12.79 3.48 -7.46
N PRO A 319 13.06 3.90 -8.70
CA PRO A 319 14.44 4.05 -9.21
C PRO A 319 15.29 5.05 -8.41
N ARG A 320 14.67 6.05 -7.76
CA ARG A 320 15.39 7.02 -6.94
C ARG A 320 16.10 6.36 -5.75
N LEU A 321 15.62 5.23 -5.27
CA LEU A 321 16.25 4.49 -4.17
C LEU A 321 17.54 3.74 -4.58
N ARG A 322 17.89 3.75 -5.87
CA ARG A 322 19.16 3.18 -6.38
C ARG A 322 20.33 4.15 -6.25
N ALA A 323 20.05 5.43 -6.09
CA ALA A 323 21.04 6.49 -5.92
C ALA A 323 21.43 6.63 -4.45
#